data_514b59fc3cae2ad26f9ab0b8b0a7e0cd
#
_entry.id   514b59fc3cae2ad26f9ab0b8b0a7e0cd
#
_cell.length_a   1.000
_cell.length_b   1.000
_cell.length_c   1.000
_cell.angle_alpha   90.00
_cell.angle_beta   90.00
_cell.angle_gamma   90.00
#
_symmetry.space_group_name_H-M   'P 1'
#
loop_
_entity.id
_entity.type
_entity.pdbx_description
1 polymer ?
#
loop_
_entity_poly.entity_id
_entity_poly.type
_entity_poly.pdbx_seq_one_letter_code
_entity_poly.pdbx_strand_id
1 'polypeptide(L)'
;MLGGPGSGKSTYSKYLIDHFDITHIYPGGMLRKEVEKGSEIGKQVKSIIDRGEFVPNQIVLDLIKDKVEKSPKGYILDGWPRYMEQVEDMHKAEIGYDYAVFLDVSREEVLKRLLARGRADDTEEIINNRIELYKKETGPVIEYMRKRPGFITVNSEQGTPEETANEIIKRIENAAE
;
A
#
# COMPACT_ATOMS: atom_id res chain seq x y z
N MET A 1 1.44 3.47 4.18
CA MET A 1 1.66 2.03 4.53
C MET A 1 2.50 1.38 3.44
N LEU A 2 3.68 0.88 3.77
CA LEU A 2 4.63 0.21 2.90
C LEU A 2 4.73 -1.28 3.25
N GLY A 3 5.10 -2.12 2.30
CA GLY A 3 5.24 -3.56 2.50
C GLY A 3 4.85 -4.35 1.26
N GLY A 4 5.32 -5.58 1.16
CA GLY A 4 5.08 -6.47 0.03
C GLY A 4 3.61 -6.82 -0.20
N PRO A 5 3.29 -7.43 -1.34
CA PRO A 5 1.98 -8.03 -1.53
C PRO A 5 1.72 -9.04 -0.38
N GLY A 6 0.52 -9.10 0.16
CA GLY A 6 0.20 -10.02 1.26
C GLY A 6 0.71 -9.62 2.65
N SER A 7 1.42 -8.49 2.83
CA SER A 7 1.96 -8.06 4.13
C SER A 7 0.91 -7.57 5.14
N GLY A 8 -0.36 -7.49 4.77
CA GLY A 8 -1.43 -7.05 5.69
C GLY A 8 -1.76 -5.57 5.65
N LYS A 9 -1.15 -4.76 4.76
CA LYS A 9 -1.39 -3.30 4.68
C LYS A 9 -2.86 -2.91 4.81
N SER A 10 -3.72 -3.42 3.94
CA SER A 10 -5.15 -3.08 3.95
C SER A 10 -5.89 -3.59 5.18
N THR A 11 -5.38 -4.62 5.84
CA THR A 11 -5.93 -5.13 7.11
C THR A 11 -5.63 -4.14 8.22
N TYR A 12 -4.37 -3.77 8.40
CA TYR A 12 -3.96 -2.83 9.45
C TYR A 12 -4.47 -1.41 9.18
N SER A 13 -4.54 -0.99 7.91
CA SER A 13 -5.12 0.30 7.54
C SER A 13 -6.55 0.47 8.06
N LYS A 14 -7.37 -0.58 8.12
CA LYS A 14 -8.73 -0.50 8.68
C LYS A 14 -8.73 -0.09 10.15
N TYR A 15 -7.87 -0.70 10.96
CA TYR A 15 -7.76 -0.34 12.38
C TYR A 15 -7.29 1.11 12.56
N LEU A 16 -6.32 1.54 11.73
CA LEU A 16 -5.80 2.90 11.83
C LEU A 16 -6.83 3.95 11.40
N ILE A 17 -7.58 3.72 10.31
CA ILE A 17 -8.64 4.65 9.88
C ILE A 17 -9.76 4.74 10.92
N ASP A 18 -10.14 3.64 11.54
CA ASP A 18 -11.16 3.63 12.59
C ASP A 18 -10.66 4.39 13.84
N HIS A 19 -9.38 4.23 14.21
CA HIS A 19 -8.79 4.87 15.37
C HIS A 19 -8.55 6.39 15.18
N PHE A 20 -7.99 6.80 14.02
CA PHE A 20 -7.63 8.19 13.76
C PHE A 20 -8.71 8.98 13.00
N ASP A 21 -9.83 8.36 12.62
CA ASP A 21 -10.92 8.95 11.82
C ASP A 21 -10.39 9.59 10.51
N ILE A 22 -9.56 8.88 9.76
CA ILE A 22 -8.90 9.33 8.54
C ILE A 22 -9.31 8.52 7.31
N THR A 23 -8.98 9.00 6.12
CA THR A 23 -9.41 8.38 4.86
C THR A 23 -8.47 7.26 4.41
N HIS A 24 -9.02 6.13 3.96
CA HIS A 24 -8.26 5.06 3.31
C HIS A 24 -8.13 5.32 1.80
N ILE A 25 -6.93 5.61 1.35
CA ILE A 25 -6.60 5.74 -0.07
C ILE A 25 -5.82 4.50 -0.50
N TYR A 26 -6.51 3.59 -1.18
CA TYR A 26 -6.01 2.30 -1.64
C TYR A 26 -6.10 2.18 -3.17
N PRO A 27 -5.11 2.67 -3.93
CA PRO A 27 -5.19 2.72 -5.39
C PRO A 27 -5.44 1.36 -6.03
N GLY A 28 -4.78 0.30 -5.54
CA GLY A 28 -5.01 -1.05 -6.05
C GLY A 28 -6.44 -1.56 -5.88
N GLY A 29 -7.14 -1.16 -4.81
CA GLY A 29 -8.56 -1.47 -4.63
C GLY A 29 -9.46 -0.60 -5.50
N MET A 30 -9.12 0.68 -5.66
CA MET A 30 -9.85 1.60 -6.52
C MET A 30 -9.81 1.13 -7.98
N LEU A 31 -8.63 0.77 -8.48
CA LEU A 31 -8.45 0.25 -9.85
C LEU A 31 -9.22 -1.06 -10.08
N ARG A 32 -9.20 -1.99 -9.14
CA ARG A 32 -10.00 -3.22 -9.25
C ARG A 32 -11.50 -2.94 -9.32
N LYS A 33 -12.00 -2.00 -8.53
CA LYS A 33 -13.41 -1.57 -8.63
C LYS A 33 -13.74 -0.99 -10.00
N GLU A 34 -12.82 -0.26 -10.61
CA GLU A 34 -13.02 0.24 -11.98
C GLU A 34 -13.03 -0.91 -13.01
N VAL A 35 -12.21 -1.93 -12.83
CA VAL A 35 -12.26 -3.16 -13.65
C VAL A 35 -13.60 -3.88 -13.49
N GLU A 36 -14.08 -4.05 -12.27
CA GLU A 36 -15.37 -4.69 -11.95
C GLU A 36 -16.56 -3.95 -12.56
N LYS A 37 -16.51 -2.62 -12.56
CA LYS A 37 -17.54 -1.77 -13.20
C LYS A 37 -17.45 -1.77 -14.73
N GLY A 38 -16.36 -2.25 -15.32
CA GLY A 38 -16.13 -2.18 -16.78
C GLY A 38 -15.95 -0.76 -17.30
N SER A 39 -15.50 0.18 -16.45
CA SER A 39 -15.22 1.56 -16.86
C SER A 39 -14.08 1.64 -17.89
N GLU A 40 -13.93 2.77 -18.58
CA GLU A 40 -12.85 2.94 -19.56
C GLU A 40 -11.47 2.77 -18.91
N ILE A 41 -11.27 3.32 -17.72
CA ILE A 41 -10.04 3.10 -16.93
C ILE A 41 -9.89 1.60 -16.58
N GLY A 42 -10.96 0.97 -16.14
CA GLY A 42 -10.96 -0.46 -15.80
C GLY A 42 -10.55 -1.34 -16.97
N LYS A 43 -11.08 -1.08 -18.18
CA LYS A 43 -10.69 -1.79 -19.42
C LYS A 43 -9.21 -1.60 -19.75
N GLN A 44 -8.69 -0.38 -19.61
CA GLN A 44 -7.28 -0.06 -19.90
C GLN A 44 -6.33 -0.79 -18.94
N VAL A 45 -6.65 -0.85 -17.65
CA VAL A 45 -5.73 -1.37 -16.62
C VAL A 45 -5.87 -2.87 -16.36
N LYS A 46 -6.97 -3.49 -16.84
CA LYS A 46 -7.28 -4.90 -16.54
C LYS A 46 -6.13 -5.84 -16.88
N SER A 47 -5.63 -5.78 -18.12
CA SER A 47 -4.54 -6.68 -18.58
C SER A 47 -3.24 -6.48 -17.81
N ILE A 48 -2.97 -5.26 -17.32
CA ILE A 48 -1.79 -4.92 -16.52
C ILE A 48 -1.92 -5.55 -15.14
N ILE A 49 -3.11 -5.40 -14.52
CA ILE A 49 -3.40 -5.98 -13.19
C ILE A 49 -3.35 -7.51 -13.25
N ASP A 50 -3.91 -8.11 -14.29
CA ASP A 50 -3.95 -9.56 -14.50
C ASP A 50 -2.54 -10.18 -14.62
N ARG A 51 -1.55 -9.43 -15.11
CA ARG A 51 -0.13 -9.81 -15.14
C ARG A 51 0.63 -9.49 -13.86
N GLY A 52 -0.01 -8.82 -12.89
CA GLY A 52 0.64 -8.40 -11.65
C GLY A 52 1.63 -7.25 -11.79
N GLU A 53 1.55 -6.50 -12.91
CA GLU A 53 2.39 -5.35 -13.22
C GLU A 53 1.88 -4.06 -12.55
N PHE A 54 2.69 -2.99 -12.58
CA PHE A 54 2.26 -1.67 -12.12
C PHE A 54 1.48 -0.94 -13.21
N VAL A 55 0.35 -0.37 -12.80
CA VAL A 55 -0.46 0.51 -13.65
C VAL A 55 0.31 1.82 -13.90
N PRO A 56 0.18 2.44 -15.09
CA PRO A 56 0.83 3.69 -15.42
C PRO A 56 0.62 4.76 -14.34
N ASN A 57 1.72 5.44 -13.99
CA ASN A 57 1.76 6.32 -12.83
C ASN A 57 0.72 7.44 -12.85
N GLN A 58 0.50 8.07 -14.02
CA GLN A 58 -0.45 9.16 -14.14
C GLN A 58 -1.88 8.77 -13.69
N ILE A 59 -2.33 7.58 -14.10
CA ILE A 59 -3.67 7.06 -13.70
C ILE A 59 -3.77 6.93 -12.18
N VAL A 60 -2.70 6.41 -11.56
CA VAL A 60 -2.66 6.21 -10.10
C VAL A 60 -2.60 7.55 -9.38
N LEU A 61 -1.77 8.47 -9.86
CA LEU A 61 -1.59 9.80 -9.27
C LEU A 61 -2.88 10.62 -9.27
N ASP A 62 -3.59 10.63 -10.39
CA ASP A 62 -4.86 11.37 -10.52
C ASP A 62 -5.92 10.85 -9.55
N LEU A 63 -6.01 9.52 -9.38
CA LEU A 63 -6.90 8.90 -8.39
C LEU A 63 -6.53 9.27 -6.95
N ILE A 64 -5.24 9.36 -6.64
CA ILE A 64 -4.75 9.71 -5.29
C ILE A 64 -5.04 11.17 -5.01
N LYS A 65 -4.70 12.09 -5.94
CA LYS A 65 -4.92 13.54 -5.78
C LYS A 65 -6.37 13.85 -5.46
N ASP A 66 -7.32 13.32 -6.25
CA ASP A 66 -8.76 13.50 -6.01
C ASP A 66 -9.17 13.07 -4.60
N LYS A 67 -8.57 12.00 -4.06
CA LYS A 67 -8.88 11.50 -2.73
C LYS A 67 -8.21 12.30 -1.62
N VAL A 68 -6.96 12.71 -1.80
CA VAL A 68 -6.22 13.53 -0.83
C VAL A 68 -6.92 14.85 -0.61
N GLU A 69 -7.34 15.54 -1.69
CA GLU A 69 -8.09 16.80 -1.62
C GLU A 69 -9.40 16.68 -0.83
N LYS A 70 -10.03 15.50 -0.86
CA LYS A 70 -11.28 15.20 -0.15
C LYS A 70 -11.07 14.62 1.26
N SER A 71 -9.85 14.67 1.80
CA SER A 71 -9.47 14.04 3.07
C SER A 71 -8.92 15.05 4.09
N PRO A 72 -9.72 16.03 4.53
CA PRO A 72 -9.24 17.14 5.38
C PRO A 72 -8.78 16.69 6.78
N LYS A 73 -9.21 15.52 7.26
CA LYS A 73 -8.80 14.97 8.56
C LYS A 73 -7.49 14.16 8.47
N GLY A 74 -7.00 13.91 7.26
CA GLY A 74 -5.85 13.06 7.01
C GLY A 74 -6.19 11.78 6.25
N TYR A 75 -5.17 11.00 5.92
CA TYR A 75 -5.34 9.82 5.08
C TYR A 75 -4.24 8.77 5.32
N ILE A 76 -4.55 7.55 4.92
CA ILE A 76 -3.56 6.49 4.74
C ILE A 76 -3.41 6.19 3.25
N LEU A 77 -2.18 6.29 2.72
CA LEU A 77 -1.81 5.78 1.42
C LEU A 77 -1.43 4.30 1.55
N ASP A 78 -2.29 3.40 1.10
CA ASP A 78 -2.08 1.95 1.19
C ASP A 78 -1.44 1.42 -0.10
N GLY A 79 -0.14 1.12 -0.02
CA GLY A 79 0.62 0.54 -1.12
C GLY A 79 0.95 1.53 -2.25
N TRP A 80 1.17 2.79 -1.92
CA TRP A 80 1.75 3.83 -2.75
C TRP A 80 2.59 4.78 -1.87
N PRO A 81 3.75 5.31 -2.32
CA PRO A 81 4.42 5.03 -3.59
C PRO A 81 5.05 3.61 -3.64
N ARG A 82 5.24 3.07 -4.85
CA ARG A 82 5.84 1.75 -5.10
C ARG A 82 7.17 1.80 -5.82
N TYR A 83 7.52 2.89 -6.48
CA TYR A 83 8.79 3.12 -7.15
C TYR A 83 9.19 4.59 -7.08
N MET A 84 10.47 4.89 -7.35
CA MET A 84 11.04 6.21 -7.07
C MET A 84 10.39 7.36 -7.83
N GLU A 85 9.95 7.14 -9.08
CA GLU A 85 9.22 8.16 -9.83
C GLU A 85 7.93 8.60 -9.10
N GLN A 86 7.22 7.65 -8.45
CA GLN A 86 6.05 7.98 -7.64
C GLN A 86 6.40 8.80 -6.39
N VAL A 87 7.60 8.62 -5.82
CA VAL A 87 8.09 9.46 -4.73
C VAL A 87 8.33 10.90 -5.22
N GLU A 88 8.91 11.04 -6.41
CA GLU A 88 9.11 12.36 -7.01
C GLU A 88 7.78 13.05 -7.31
N ASP A 89 6.83 12.32 -7.86
CA ASP A 89 5.50 12.86 -8.17
C ASP A 89 4.67 13.17 -6.93
N MET A 90 4.86 12.41 -5.85
CA MET A 90 4.31 12.72 -4.53
C MET A 90 4.78 14.10 -4.06
N HIS A 91 6.08 14.38 -4.18
CA HIS A 91 6.64 15.68 -3.83
C HIS A 91 6.16 16.81 -4.74
N LYS A 92 6.14 16.60 -6.07
CA LYS A 92 5.63 17.58 -7.05
C LYS A 92 4.15 17.92 -6.83
N ALA A 93 3.37 16.93 -6.38
CA ALA A 93 1.95 17.08 -6.09
C ALA A 93 1.66 17.56 -4.67
N GLU A 94 2.69 17.86 -3.88
CA GLU A 94 2.58 18.29 -2.46
C GLU A 94 1.78 17.31 -1.59
N ILE A 95 1.81 16.02 -1.93
CA ILE A 95 1.19 14.96 -1.14
C ILE A 95 2.15 14.61 0.01
N GLY A 96 1.86 15.12 1.21
CA GLY A 96 2.67 14.90 2.40
C GLY A 96 2.36 13.59 3.13
N TYR A 97 3.19 13.27 4.11
CA TYR A 97 2.95 12.22 5.10
C TYR A 97 3.73 12.54 6.38
N ASP A 98 3.19 12.17 7.52
CA ASP A 98 3.86 12.32 8.82
C ASP A 98 4.63 11.04 9.17
N TYR A 99 4.05 9.87 8.86
CA TYR A 99 4.61 8.57 9.18
C TYR A 99 4.64 7.64 7.98
N ALA A 100 5.74 6.90 7.83
CA ALA A 100 5.89 5.82 6.87
C ALA A 100 6.00 4.48 7.61
N VAL A 101 4.92 3.70 7.64
CA VAL A 101 4.88 2.40 8.31
C VAL A 101 5.24 1.30 7.32
N PHE A 102 6.33 0.59 7.59
CA PHE A 102 6.80 -0.55 6.81
C PHE A 102 6.46 -1.86 7.53
N LEU A 103 5.69 -2.70 6.84
CA LEU A 103 5.35 -4.05 7.31
C LEU A 103 6.38 -5.03 6.77
N ASP A 104 7.21 -5.54 7.67
CA ASP A 104 8.20 -6.56 7.37
C ASP A 104 7.56 -7.95 7.50
N VAL A 105 7.72 -8.76 6.44
CA VAL A 105 7.14 -10.10 6.35
C VAL A 105 7.96 -10.97 5.41
N SER A 106 8.18 -12.23 5.80
CA SER A 106 8.95 -13.18 4.99
C SER A 106 8.23 -13.57 3.71
N ARG A 107 9.00 -14.06 2.72
CA ARG A 107 8.46 -14.53 1.46
C ARG A 107 7.49 -15.70 1.67
N GLU A 108 7.83 -16.60 2.58
CA GLU A 108 7.05 -17.80 2.88
C GLU A 108 5.66 -17.42 3.41
N GLU A 109 5.60 -16.49 4.34
CA GLU A 109 4.32 -16.02 4.89
C GLU A 109 3.53 -15.22 3.87
N VAL A 110 4.18 -14.42 3.03
CA VAL A 110 3.54 -13.72 1.90
C VAL A 110 2.84 -14.71 0.96
N LEU A 111 3.54 -15.76 0.52
CA LEU A 111 2.98 -16.79 -0.37
C LEU A 111 1.77 -17.46 0.28
N LYS A 112 1.89 -17.90 1.53
CA LYS A 112 0.81 -18.52 2.29
C LYS A 112 -0.43 -17.61 2.37
N ARG A 113 -0.25 -16.34 2.72
CA ARG A 113 -1.34 -15.37 2.84
C ARG A 113 -2.02 -15.07 1.52
N LEU A 114 -1.26 -14.93 0.44
CA LEU A 114 -1.82 -14.62 -0.88
C LEU A 114 -2.59 -15.78 -1.48
N LEU A 115 -2.07 -17.00 -1.37
CA LEU A 115 -2.78 -18.21 -1.81
C LEU A 115 -4.07 -18.43 -1.00
N ALA A 116 -4.04 -18.21 0.32
CA ALA A 116 -5.22 -18.32 1.18
C ALA A 116 -6.27 -17.24 0.90
N ARG A 117 -5.86 -16.06 0.38
CA ARG A 117 -6.77 -14.95 0.03
C ARG A 117 -7.66 -15.26 -1.16
N GLY A 118 -7.17 -16.02 -2.15
CA GLY A 118 -7.94 -16.57 -3.25
C GLY A 118 -8.55 -15.55 -4.21
N ARG A 119 -7.90 -14.43 -4.48
CA ARG A 119 -8.33 -13.50 -5.54
C ARG A 119 -8.07 -14.10 -6.91
N ALA A 120 -8.82 -13.68 -7.92
CA ALA A 120 -8.64 -14.14 -9.30
C ALA A 120 -7.20 -13.90 -9.83
N ASP A 121 -6.52 -12.87 -9.31
CA ASP A 121 -5.15 -12.50 -9.63
C ASP A 121 -4.12 -13.05 -8.61
N ASP A 122 -4.47 -14.05 -7.79
CA ASP A 122 -3.57 -14.71 -6.82
C ASP A 122 -3.15 -16.11 -7.30
N THR A 123 -2.70 -16.22 -8.55
CA THR A 123 -2.00 -17.42 -9.04
C THR A 123 -0.54 -17.39 -8.62
N GLU A 124 0.10 -18.55 -8.49
CA GLU A 124 1.50 -18.64 -8.07
C GLU A 124 2.44 -17.84 -8.99
N GLU A 125 2.20 -17.86 -10.31
CA GLU A 125 2.94 -17.09 -11.28
C GLU A 125 2.81 -15.58 -11.04
N ILE A 126 1.58 -15.09 -10.89
CA ILE A 126 1.32 -13.65 -10.66
C ILE A 126 1.87 -13.21 -9.29
N ILE A 127 1.76 -14.06 -8.28
CA ILE A 127 2.32 -13.80 -6.94
C ILE A 127 3.84 -13.66 -7.03
N ASN A 128 4.53 -14.59 -7.68
CA ASN A 128 5.97 -14.53 -7.85
C ASN A 128 6.40 -13.27 -8.62
N ASN A 129 5.71 -12.93 -9.70
CA ASN A 129 5.96 -11.72 -10.47
C ASN A 129 5.82 -10.45 -9.60
N ARG A 130 4.78 -10.38 -8.78
CA ARG A 130 4.57 -9.27 -7.82
C ARG A 130 5.66 -9.18 -6.76
N ILE A 131 6.15 -10.30 -6.25
CA ILE A 131 7.23 -10.32 -5.26
C ILE A 131 8.53 -9.81 -5.87
N GLU A 132 8.89 -10.27 -7.07
CA GLU A 132 10.11 -9.83 -7.74
C GLU A 132 10.03 -8.34 -8.13
N LEU A 133 8.89 -7.89 -8.67
CA LEU A 133 8.66 -6.50 -8.98
C LEU A 133 8.73 -5.61 -7.73
N TYR A 134 8.13 -6.06 -6.62
CA TYR A 134 8.20 -5.37 -5.34
C TYR A 134 9.64 -5.21 -4.85
N LYS A 135 10.43 -6.27 -4.88
CA LYS A 135 11.84 -6.21 -4.45
C LYS A 135 12.63 -5.21 -5.28
N LYS A 136 12.46 -5.28 -6.60
CA LYS A 136 13.21 -4.46 -7.56
C LYS A 136 12.83 -2.98 -7.45
N GLU A 137 11.55 -2.67 -7.45
CA GLU A 137 11.04 -1.32 -7.61
C GLU A 137 10.72 -0.64 -6.25
N THR A 138 10.19 -1.40 -5.28
CA THR A 138 9.77 -0.83 -3.99
C THR A 138 10.90 -0.88 -2.95
N GLY A 139 11.88 -1.75 -3.09
CA GLY A 139 13.06 -1.76 -2.23
C GLY A 139 13.73 -0.39 -2.13
N PRO A 140 14.06 0.29 -3.23
CA PRO A 140 14.61 1.66 -3.21
C PRO A 140 13.72 2.68 -2.50
N VAL A 141 12.40 2.58 -2.63
CA VAL A 141 11.45 3.46 -1.92
C VAL A 141 11.53 3.26 -0.42
N ILE A 142 11.59 2.01 0.04
CA ILE A 142 11.70 1.69 1.48
C ILE A 142 12.99 2.27 2.03
N GLU A 143 14.12 2.09 1.34
CA GLU A 143 15.42 2.64 1.77
C GLU A 143 15.43 4.17 1.75
N TYR A 144 14.73 4.79 0.81
CA TYR A 144 14.55 6.24 0.78
C TYR A 144 13.74 6.73 1.97
N MET A 145 12.60 6.08 2.28
CA MET A 145 11.72 6.44 3.40
C MET A 145 12.37 6.15 4.75
N ARG A 146 13.15 5.07 4.89
CA ARG A 146 13.87 4.67 6.10
C ARG A 146 14.80 5.77 6.65
N LYS A 147 15.34 6.62 5.77
CA LYS A 147 16.25 7.71 6.13
C LYS A 147 15.53 8.98 6.58
N ARG A 148 14.21 8.95 6.69
CA ARG A 148 13.37 10.11 7.02
C ARG A 148 12.74 9.97 8.39
N PRO A 149 12.47 11.09 9.08
CA PRO A 149 11.68 11.06 10.31
C PRO A 149 10.34 10.36 10.11
N GLY A 150 9.82 9.75 11.16
CA GLY A 150 8.52 9.09 11.13
C GLY A 150 8.51 7.72 10.43
N PHE A 151 9.68 7.11 10.15
CA PHE A 151 9.73 5.75 9.62
C PHE A 151 9.62 4.71 10.73
N ILE A 152 8.60 3.85 10.61
CA ILE A 152 8.27 2.80 11.59
C ILE A 152 8.34 1.44 10.89
N THR A 153 9.14 0.52 11.42
CA THR A 153 9.16 -0.89 10.95
C THR A 153 8.40 -1.76 11.94
N VAL A 154 7.49 -2.58 11.43
CA VAL A 154 6.71 -3.54 12.24
C VAL A 154 6.79 -4.91 11.60
N ASN A 155 7.13 -5.93 12.41
CA ASN A 155 7.01 -7.33 11.99
C ASN A 155 5.53 -7.72 11.98
N SER A 156 5.02 -8.09 10.81
CA SER A 156 3.60 -8.44 10.65
C SER A 156 3.32 -9.95 10.63
N GLU A 157 4.28 -10.76 11.06
CA GLU A 157 4.13 -12.23 11.15
C GLU A 157 3.71 -12.69 12.54
N GLN A 158 3.94 -11.87 13.55
CA GLN A 158 3.70 -12.21 14.95
C GLN A 158 2.41 -11.57 15.45
N GLY A 159 1.72 -12.29 16.33
CA GLY A 159 0.50 -11.80 16.95
C GLY A 159 -0.73 -11.82 16.05
N THR A 160 -1.82 -11.33 16.58
CA THR A 160 -3.07 -11.12 15.85
C THR A 160 -3.03 -9.83 15.03
N PRO A 161 -3.90 -9.68 14.03
CA PRO A 161 -4.01 -8.41 13.29
C PRO A 161 -4.31 -7.21 14.19
N GLU A 162 -5.09 -7.40 15.26
CA GLU A 162 -5.43 -6.36 16.22
C GLU A 162 -4.21 -5.95 17.08
N GLU A 163 -3.45 -6.91 17.59
CA GLU A 163 -2.23 -6.63 18.36
C GLU A 163 -1.20 -5.86 17.53
N THR A 164 -0.98 -6.29 16.29
CA THR A 164 -0.08 -5.58 15.37
C THR A 164 -0.58 -4.17 15.04
N ALA A 165 -1.89 -4.00 14.82
CA ALA A 165 -2.47 -2.68 14.58
C ALA A 165 -2.31 -1.76 15.80
N ASN A 166 -2.56 -2.27 17.01
CA ASN A 166 -2.38 -1.52 18.26
C ASN A 166 -0.91 -1.14 18.49
N GLU A 167 0.04 -2.00 18.13
CA GLU A 167 1.47 -1.66 18.14
C GLU A 167 1.78 -0.48 17.20
N ILE A 168 1.24 -0.49 15.97
CA ILE A 168 1.41 0.60 15.00
C ILE A 168 0.84 1.90 15.56
N ILE A 169 -0.41 1.88 16.06
CA ILE A 169 -1.09 3.04 16.64
C ILE A 169 -0.24 3.64 17.77
N LYS A 170 0.16 2.82 18.74
CA LYS A 170 0.97 3.26 19.87
C LYS A 170 2.30 3.89 19.44
N ARG A 171 2.96 3.35 18.42
CA ARG A 171 4.22 3.92 17.90
C ARG A 171 4.01 5.26 17.21
N ILE A 172 2.86 5.45 16.51
CA ILE A 172 2.51 6.72 15.89
C ILE A 172 2.23 7.77 16.98
N GLU A 173 1.42 7.44 17.99
CA GLU A 173 1.09 8.35 19.10
C GLU A 173 2.32 8.77 19.89
N ASN A 174 3.20 7.83 20.26
CA ASN A 174 4.44 8.13 20.97
C ASN A 174 5.45 8.98 20.16
N ALA A 175 5.37 8.94 18.84
CA ALA A 175 6.24 9.75 17.98
C ALA A 175 5.65 11.14 17.68
N ALA A 176 4.39 11.39 18.04
CA ALA A 176 3.71 12.67 17.92
C ALA A 176 3.88 13.55 19.19
N GLU A 177 4.30 12.94 20.33
CA GLU A 177 4.65 13.63 21.57
C GLU A 177 6.08 14.20 21.53
#